data_a8f999d8a1132d646bc2d7ef57aea1b7
#
_entry.id   a8f999d8a1132d646bc2d7ef57aea1b7
#
_cell.length_a   1.000
_cell.length_b   1.000
_cell.length_c   1.000
_cell.angle_alpha   90.00
_cell.angle_beta   90.00
_cell.angle_gamma   90.00
#
_symmetry.space_group_name_H-M   'P 1'
#
loop_
_entity.id
_entity.type
_entity.pdbx_description
1 polymer ?
#
loop_
_entity_poly.entity_id
_entity_poly.type
_entity_poly.pdbx_seq_one_letter_code
_entity_poly.pdbx_strand_id
1 'polypeptide(L)'
;MSWNDYPALGERCYLETLPNGLRLRVVPKPGFAGKFAFLGVNVGSCDTQLPLSGGWQTVPDGTAHFLEHRMFCLPDCDPEAAFSSLGAESNAFTDYAMTGYYFTCTEHFEDCLRLLLRMASTPYFPPEAMAAERAVIADEIALYDDSPEDCAQERLCRALYRRH
;
A
#
# COMPACT_ATOMS: atom_id res chain seq x y z
N MET A 1 12.39 -9.41 20.42
CA MET A 1 10.91 -9.23 20.34
C MET A 1 10.43 -8.54 21.61
N SER A 2 9.70 -7.44 21.51
CA SER A 2 9.02 -6.72 22.61
C SER A 2 7.51 -6.77 22.37
N TRP A 3 6.70 -6.25 23.29
CA TRP A 3 5.25 -6.18 23.12
C TRP A 3 4.64 -5.01 23.87
N ASN A 4 3.47 -4.60 23.43
CA ASN A 4 2.59 -3.68 24.13
C ASN A 4 1.29 -4.41 24.48
N ASP A 5 0.84 -4.28 25.71
CA ASP A 5 -0.47 -4.79 26.14
C ASP A 5 -1.53 -3.69 25.99
N TYR A 6 -2.70 -4.09 25.53
CA TYR A 6 -3.90 -3.25 25.40
C TYR A 6 -5.03 -3.85 26.23
N PRO A 7 -5.01 -3.70 27.56
CA PRO A 7 -5.95 -4.40 28.47
C PRO A 7 -7.42 -4.08 28.17
N ALA A 8 -7.72 -2.84 27.75
CA ALA A 8 -9.09 -2.44 27.41
C ALA A 8 -9.66 -3.22 26.20
N LEU A 9 -8.80 -3.78 25.36
CA LEU A 9 -9.17 -4.59 24.20
C LEU A 9 -8.95 -6.09 24.44
N GLY A 10 -8.28 -6.45 25.54
CA GLY A 10 -7.84 -7.82 25.80
C GLY A 10 -6.78 -8.29 24.81
N GLU A 11 -5.97 -7.38 24.25
CA GLU A 11 -5.06 -7.66 23.16
C GLU A 11 -3.60 -7.37 23.49
N ARG A 12 -2.72 -8.03 22.75
CA ARG A 12 -1.28 -7.82 22.80
C ARG A 12 -0.73 -7.65 21.40
N CYS A 13 0.06 -6.58 21.20
CA CYS A 13 0.80 -6.35 19.97
C CYS A 13 2.27 -6.68 20.17
N TYR A 14 2.77 -7.67 19.46
CA TYR A 14 4.18 -8.02 19.41
C TYR A 14 4.92 -7.14 18.40
N LEU A 15 6.13 -6.72 18.75
CA LEU A 15 6.93 -5.75 18.01
C LEU A 15 8.32 -6.32 17.76
N GLU A 16 8.77 -6.26 16.53
CA GLU A 16 10.13 -6.63 16.16
C GLU A 16 10.63 -5.73 15.03
N THR A 17 11.93 -5.48 15.01
CA THR A 17 12.60 -4.88 13.85
C THR A 17 13.55 -5.92 13.28
N LEU A 18 13.33 -6.28 12.02
CA LEU A 18 14.17 -7.25 11.33
C LEU A 18 15.53 -6.64 10.96
N PRO A 19 16.56 -7.47 10.67
CA PRO A 19 17.91 -6.97 10.33
C PRO A 19 17.94 -6.01 9.13
N ASN A 20 16.99 -6.11 8.21
CA ASN A 20 16.84 -5.23 7.06
C ASN A 20 16.10 -3.91 7.37
N GLY A 21 15.73 -3.67 8.64
CA GLY A 21 15.01 -2.47 9.09
C GLY A 21 13.48 -2.57 8.99
N LEU A 22 12.92 -3.64 8.45
CA LEU A 22 11.47 -3.83 8.42
C LEU A 22 10.91 -3.96 9.84
N ARG A 23 9.94 -3.12 10.17
CA ARG A 23 9.24 -3.13 11.46
C ARG A 23 8.02 -4.04 11.38
N LEU A 24 8.05 -5.11 12.15
CA LEU A 24 6.97 -6.08 12.25
C LEU A 24 6.09 -5.79 13.45
N ARG A 25 4.77 -5.87 13.25
CA ARG A 25 3.76 -5.83 14.31
C ARG A 25 2.82 -7.02 14.12
N VAL A 26 2.61 -7.78 15.19
CA VAL A 26 1.73 -8.96 15.17
C VAL A 26 0.74 -8.86 16.32
N VAL A 27 -0.55 -8.92 16.00
CA VAL A 27 -1.64 -8.97 16.97
C VAL A 27 -2.38 -10.28 16.78
N PRO A 28 -2.12 -11.30 17.62
CA PRO A 28 -2.86 -12.56 17.58
C PRO A 28 -4.33 -12.34 17.93
N LYS A 29 -5.23 -12.96 17.18
CA LYS A 29 -6.67 -12.92 17.39
C LYS A 29 -7.21 -14.34 17.60
N PRO A 30 -7.04 -14.94 18.81
CA PRO A 30 -7.53 -16.28 19.09
C PRO A 30 -9.05 -16.38 18.85
N GLY A 31 -9.49 -17.45 18.18
CA GLY A 31 -10.91 -17.69 17.89
C GLY A 31 -11.43 -17.03 16.60
N PHE A 32 -10.63 -16.22 15.91
CA PHE A 32 -10.97 -15.67 14.60
C PHE A 32 -10.39 -16.56 13.48
N ALA A 33 -11.21 -16.92 12.52
CA ALA A 33 -10.75 -17.61 11.30
C ALA A 33 -10.09 -16.63 10.31
N GLY A 34 -10.61 -15.39 10.23
CA GLY A 34 -10.09 -14.35 9.36
C GLY A 34 -8.70 -13.89 9.78
N LYS A 35 -7.83 -13.75 8.82
CA LYS A 35 -6.45 -13.25 8.95
C LYS A 35 -6.26 -12.04 8.05
N PHE A 36 -5.45 -11.10 8.49
CA PHE A 36 -5.14 -9.86 7.79
C PHE A 36 -3.63 -9.63 7.82
N ALA A 37 -3.07 -9.20 6.70
CA ALA A 37 -1.71 -8.68 6.66
C ALA A 37 -1.68 -7.35 5.92
N PHE A 38 -0.87 -6.43 6.43
CA PHE A 38 -0.70 -5.09 5.89
C PHE A 38 0.79 -4.76 5.79
N LEU A 39 1.21 -4.27 4.63
CA LEU A 39 2.53 -3.72 4.38
C LEU A 39 2.41 -2.23 4.08
N GLY A 40 2.92 -1.39 4.97
CA GLY A 40 2.92 0.07 4.82
C GLY A 40 4.28 0.61 4.40
N VAL A 41 4.28 1.52 3.45
CA VAL A 41 5.45 2.28 3.01
C VAL A 41 5.22 3.75 3.38
N ASN A 42 6.18 4.37 4.08
CA ASN A 42 6.09 5.79 4.47
C ASN A 42 6.43 6.71 3.27
N VAL A 43 5.68 6.58 2.20
CA VAL A 43 5.68 7.44 1.03
C VAL A 43 4.24 7.54 0.57
N GLY A 44 3.70 8.74 0.49
CA GLY A 44 2.34 9.01 0.04
C GLY A 44 2.29 10.09 -1.03
N SER A 45 1.10 10.55 -1.35
CA SER A 45 0.87 11.51 -2.44
C SER A 45 1.52 12.88 -2.21
N CYS A 46 1.76 13.28 -0.94
CA CYS A 46 2.43 14.53 -0.60
C CYS A 46 3.97 14.44 -0.64
N ASP A 47 4.55 13.24 -0.80
CA ASP A 47 5.99 13.03 -0.81
C ASP A 47 6.55 13.21 -2.21
N THR A 48 6.88 14.44 -2.56
CA THR A 48 7.49 14.80 -3.86
C THR A 48 9.02 14.87 -3.81
N GLN A 49 9.62 14.63 -2.64
CA GLN A 49 11.07 14.53 -2.46
C GLN A 49 11.42 13.22 -1.79
N LEU A 50 12.14 12.36 -2.49
CA LEU A 50 12.47 11.01 -2.02
C LEU A 50 13.99 10.83 -1.87
N PRO A 51 14.46 10.11 -0.83
CA PRO A 51 15.86 9.76 -0.65
C PRO A 51 16.21 8.58 -1.56
N LEU A 52 16.66 8.85 -2.76
CA LEU A 52 17.11 7.87 -3.73
C LEU A 52 18.64 7.72 -3.73
N SER A 53 19.16 6.76 -4.49
CA SER A 53 20.59 6.40 -4.53
C SER A 53 21.55 7.51 -4.97
N GLY A 54 21.08 8.70 -5.25
CA GLY A 54 21.90 9.90 -5.57
C GLY A 54 21.67 11.06 -4.61
N GLY A 55 20.99 10.82 -3.47
CA GLY A 55 20.54 11.85 -2.56
C GLY A 55 19.04 12.14 -2.70
N TRP A 56 18.61 13.28 -2.16
CA TRP A 56 17.23 13.70 -2.27
C TRP A 56 16.90 14.12 -3.71
N GLN A 57 15.88 13.51 -4.30
CA GLN A 57 15.42 13.81 -5.65
C GLN A 57 13.94 14.21 -5.64
N THR A 58 13.60 15.20 -6.45
CA THR A 58 12.22 15.60 -6.67
C THR A 58 11.59 14.66 -7.70
N VAL A 59 10.44 14.08 -7.34
CA VAL A 59 9.62 13.25 -8.21
C VAL A 59 8.33 13.99 -8.59
N PRO A 60 7.70 13.67 -9.71
CA PRO A 60 6.41 14.24 -10.09
C PRO A 60 5.30 13.93 -9.06
N ASP A 61 4.31 14.82 -8.96
CA ASP A 61 3.08 14.56 -8.23
C ASP A 61 2.39 13.30 -8.76
N GLY A 62 1.76 12.54 -7.88
CA GLY A 62 1.12 11.27 -8.24
C GLY A 62 2.07 10.08 -8.38
N THR A 63 3.39 10.26 -8.17
CA THR A 63 4.38 9.15 -8.28
C THR A 63 4.04 8.00 -7.33
N ALA A 64 3.65 8.27 -6.09
CA ALA A 64 3.31 7.23 -5.11
C ALA A 64 2.09 6.41 -5.58
N HIS A 65 1.03 7.06 -6.01
CA HIS A 65 -0.18 6.43 -6.52
C HIS A 65 0.08 5.62 -7.81
N PHE A 66 0.86 6.18 -8.74
CA PHE A 66 1.27 5.44 -9.93
C PHE A 66 2.08 4.17 -9.59
N LEU A 67 2.97 4.25 -8.60
CA LEU A 67 3.73 3.09 -8.14
C LEU A 67 2.83 2.07 -7.46
N GLU A 68 1.84 2.49 -6.70
CA GLU A 68 0.85 1.61 -6.07
C GLU A 68 0.19 0.70 -7.10
N HIS A 69 -0.39 1.26 -8.17
CA HIS A 69 -0.98 0.50 -9.27
C HIS A 69 0.05 -0.45 -9.90
N ARG A 70 1.27 0.04 -10.13
CA ARG A 70 2.31 -0.75 -10.82
C ARG A 70 2.91 -1.88 -9.99
N MET A 71 2.80 -1.84 -8.67
CA MET A 71 3.26 -2.94 -7.81
C MET A 71 2.33 -4.16 -7.89
N PHE A 72 1.09 -4.03 -8.38
CA PHE A 72 0.22 -5.16 -8.72
C PHE A 72 0.59 -5.84 -10.05
N CYS A 73 1.84 -5.71 -10.47
CA CYS A 73 2.35 -6.34 -11.69
C CYS A 73 3.58 -7.18 -11.38
N LEU A 74 3.54 -8.45 -11.74
CA LEU A 74 4.69 -9.35 -11.70
C LEU A 74 5.01 -9.85 -13.10
N PRO A 75 6.27 -10.23 -13.39
CA PRO A 75 6.67 -10.65 -14.73
C PRO A 75 6.08 -12.00 -15.17
N ASP A 76 5.61 -12.81 -14.24
CA ASP A 76 5.24 -14.21 -14.44
C ASP A 76 3.83 -14.57 -13.97
N CYS A 77 3.14 -13.68 -13.27
CA CYS A 77 1.76 -13.90 -12.82
C CYS A 77 1.02 -12.59 -12.60
N ASP A 78 -0.30 -12.67 -12.62
CA ASP A 78 -1.21 -11.65 -12.13
C ASP A 78 -1.41 -11.83 -10.62
N PRO A 79 -0.97 -10.88 -9.76
CA PRO A 79 -1.12 -11.00 -8.32
C PRO A 79 -2.57 -11.07 -7.85
N GLU A 80 -3.50 -10.32 -8.46
CA GLU A 80 -4.92 -10.35 -8.06
C GLU A 80 -5.54 -11.72 -8.30
N ALA A 81 -5.29 -12.30 -9.49
CA ALA A 81 -5.74 -13.65 -9.80
C ALA A 81 -5.08 -14.70 -8.87
N ALA A 82 -3.81 -14.48 -8.50
CA ALA A 82 -3.11 -15.37 -7.59
C ALA A 82 -3.68 -15.31 -6.16
N PHE A 83 -3.97 -14.11 -5.60
CA PHE A 83 -4.67 -13.97 -4.31
C PHE A 83 -6.05 -14.61 -4.35
N SER A 84 -6.82 -14.34 -5.40
CA SER A 84 -8.16 -14.94 -5.58
C SER A 84 -8.11 -16.46 -5.61
N SER A 85 -7.11 -17.07 -6.26
CA SER A 85 -6.92 -18.52 -6.31
C SER A 85 -6.60 -19.15 -4.94
N LEU A 86 -6.05 -18.36 -4.01
CA LEU A 86 -5.79 -18.73 -2.62
C LEU A 86 -6.99 -18.44 -1.69
N GLY A 87 -8.11 -17.96 -2.24
CA GLY A 87 -9.28 -17.57 -1.45
C GLY A 87 -9.05 -16.30 -0.61
N ALA A 88 -8.18 -15.43 -1.07
CA ALA A 88 -7.85 -14.15 -0.43
C ALA A 88 -8.34 -12.97 -1.27
N GLU A 89 -8.65 -11.87 -0.59
CA GLU A 89 -8.91 -10.57 -1.19
C GLU A 89 -7.73 -9.64 -0.91
N SER A 90 -7.15 -9.06 -1.94
CA SER A 90 -6.06 -8.09 -1.84
C SER A 90 -6.50 -6.70 -2.28
N ASN A 91 -5.88 -5.68 -1.71
CA ASN A 91 -6.11 -4.30 -2.09
C ASN A 91 -4.91 -3.43 -1.74
N ALA A 92 -4.89 -2.20 -2.25
CA ALA A 92 -3.92 -1.18 -1.87
C ALA A 92 -4.59 0.19 -1.80
N PHE A 93 -3.86 1.16 -1.27
CA PHE A 93 -4.24 2.57 -1.29
C PHE A 93 -3.02 3.45 -1.15
N THR A 94 -3.10 4.64 -1.71
CA THR A 94 -2.16 5.73 -1.48
C THR A 94 -2.88 6.87 -0.77
N ASP A 95 -2.45 7.15 0.46
CA ASP A 95 -2.89 8.31 1.23
C ASP A 95 -1.83 9.42 1.15
N TYR A 96 -2.04 10.55 1.83
CA TYR A 96 -1.13 11.70 1.83
C TYR A 96 0.29 11.37 2.28
N ALA A 97 0.47 10.49 3.26
CA ALA A 97 1.76 10.20 3.90
C ALA A 97 2.21 8.74 3.80
N MET A 98 1.41 7.87 3.21
CA MET A 98 1.74 6.45 3.12
C MET A 98 1.06 5.76 1.95
N THR A 99 1.69 4.69 1.48
CA THR A 99 1.08 3.71 0.59
C THR A 99 0.95 2.39 1.33
N GLY A 100 -0.21 1.76 1.27
CA GLY A 100 -0.51 0.51 1.95
C GLY A 100 -0.92 -0.58 0.98
N TYR A 101 -0.41 -1.79 1.20
CA TYR A 101 -0.80 -3.02 0.49
C TYR A 101 -1.27 -4.02 1.51
N TYR A 102 -2.39 -4.70 1.28
CA TYR A 102 -2.92 -5.63 2.25
C TYR A 102 -3.72 -6.77 1.60
N PHE A 103 -3.93 -7.80 2.38
CA PHE A 103 -4.87 -8.85 2.03
C PHE A 103 -5.63 -9.35 3.27
N THR A 104 -6.79 -9.94 3.01
CA THR A 104 -7.57 -10.72 3.95
C THR A 104 -7.72 -12.15 3.45
N CYS A 105 -7.64 -13.13 4.34
CA CYS A 105 -7.86 -14.54 4.01
C CYS A 105 -8.35 -15.33 5.24
N THR A 106 -8.82 -16.54 5.02
CA THR A 106 -9.09 -17.50 6.10
C THR A 106 -8.08 -18.64 6.10
N GLU A 107 -7.62 -19.03 4.92
CA GLU A 107 -6.63 -20.09 4.70
C GLU A 107 -5.43 -19.54 3.93
N HIS A 108 -4.38 -20.34 3.72
CA HIS A 108 -3.21 -20.02 2.90
C HIS A 108 -2.50 -18.70 3.26
N PHE A 109 -2.53 -18.30 4.54
CA PHE A 109 -1.97 -17.02 4.99
C PHE A 109 -0.49 -16.84 4.62
N GLU A 110 0.33 -17.89 4.78
CA GLU A 110 1.77 -17.80 4.48
C GLU A 110 2.02 -17.61 2.98
N ASP A 111 1.25 -18.27 2.13
CA ASP A 111 1.38 -18.13 0.68
C ASP A 111 0.95 -16.74 0.23
N CYS A 112 -0.17 -16.23 0.78
CA CYS A 112 -0.62 -14.85 0.56
C CYS A 112 0.42 -13.83 1.06
N LEU A 113 1.02 -14.06 2.23
CA LEU A 113 2.06 -13.16 2.76
C LEU A 113 3.32 -13.17 1.87
N ARG A 114 3.75 -14.31 1.38
CA ARG A 114 4.87 -14.42 0.42
C ARG A 114 4.55 -13.68 -0.88
N LEU A 115 3.33 -13.82 -1.38
CA LEU A 115 2.89 -13.12 -2.58
C LEU A 115 2.88 -11.61 -2.37
N LEU A 116 2.34 -11.10 -1.24
CA LEU A 116 2.34 -9.68 -0.89
C LEU A 116 3.78 -9.13 -0.82
N LEU A 117 4.68 -9.81 -0.12
CA LEU A 117 6.06 -9.37 0.01
C LEU A 117 6.80 -9.41 -1.34
N ARG A 118 6.55 -10.43 -2.16
CA ARG A 118 7.11 -10.53 -3.49
C ARG A 118 6.61 -9.39 -4.38
N MET A 119 5.31 -9.14 -4.41
CA MET A 119 4.68 -8.04 -5.16
C MET A 119 5.31 -6.70 -4.78
N ALA A 120 5.40 -6.39 -3.49
CA ALA A 120 5.93 -5.12 -2.99
C ALA A 120 7.48 -4.98 -3.10
N SER A 121 8.19 -6.03 -3.48
CA SER A 121 9.67 -6.03 -3.58
C SER A 121 10.21 -6.36 -4.97
N THR A 122 9.34 -6.65 -5.94
CA THR A 122 9.74 -7.01 -7.29
C THR A 122 9.23 -5.97 -8.30
N PRO A 123 9.96 -4.87 -8.51
CA PRO A 123 9.53 -3.85 -9.47
C PRO A 123 9.53 -4.41 -10.89
N TYR A 124 8.40 -4.27 -11.59
CA TYR A 124 8.23 -4.70 -12.97
C TYR A 124 7.48 -3.64 -13.78
N PHE A 125 8.20 -2.88 -14.61
CA PHE A 125 7.70 -1.69 -15.30
C PHE A 125 7.93 -1.76 -16.81
N PRO A 126 7.30 -2.70 -17.56
CA PRO A 126 7.41 -2.72 -19.01
C PRO A 126 6.77 -1.46 -19.63
N PRO A 127 7.37 -0.83 -20.66
CA PRO A 127 6.93 0.45 -21.21
C PRO A 127 5.47 0.47 -21.66
N GLU A 128 4.98 -0.60 -22.27
CA GLU A 128 3.60 -0.75 -22.74
C GLU A 128 2.59 -0.78 -21.59
N ALA A 129 2.92 -1.44 -20.48
CA ALA A 129 2.07 -1.45 -19.29
C ALA A 129 2.07 -0.11 -18.58
N MET A 130 3.20 0.61 -18.61
CA MET A 130 3.28 1.99 -18.09
C MET A 130 2.38 2.95 -18.89
N ALA A 131 2.31 2.79 -20.21
CA ALA A 131 1.46 3.61 -21.04
C ALA A 131 -0.04 3.32 -20.83
N ALA A 132 -0.40 2.04 -20.68
CA ALA A 132 -1.78 1.63 -20.40
C ALA A 132 -2.26 2.17 -19.02
N GLU A 133 -1.42 2.06 -17.99
CA GLU A 133 -1.76 2.52 -16.64
C GLU A 133 -2.04 4.02 -16.54
N ARG A 134 -1.33 4.81 -17.34
CA ARG A 134 -1.58 6.26 -17.40
C ARG A 134 -3.01 6.60 -17.83
N ALA A 135 -3.61 5.81 -18.72
CA ALA A 135 -4.99 6.02 -19.13
C ALA A 135 -5.97 5.67 -18.01
N VAL A 136 -5.73 4.56 -17.31
CA VAL A 136 -6.54 4.14 -16.14
C VAL A 136 -6.52 5.20 -15.05
N ILE A 137 -5.34 5.68 -14.68
CA ILE A 137 -5.19 6.72 -13.65
C ILE A 137 -5.81 8.05 -14.11
N ALA A 138 -5.72 8.40 -15.39
CA ALA A 138 -6.36 9.60 -15.90
C ALA A 138 -7.90 9.53 -15.79
N ASP A 139 -8.49 8.37 -16.08
CA ASP A 139 -9.92 8.14 -15.90
C ASP A 139 -10.32 8.19 -14.41
N GLU A 140 -9.49 7.65 -13.52
CA GLU A 140 -9.70 7.72 -12.07
C GLU A 140 -9.65 9.16 -11.56
N ILE A 141 -8.67 9.96 -11.98
CA ILE A 141 -8.59 11.39 -11.61
C ILE A 141 -9.87 12.12 -12.05
N ALA A 142 -10.40 11.82 -13.24
CA ALA A 142 -11.63 12.42 -13.71
C ALA A 142 -12.84 12.06 -12.81
N LEU A 143 -12.87 10.86 -12.25
CA LEU A 143 -13.92 10.48 -11.28
C LEU A 143 -13.83 11.28 -9.97
N TYR A 144 -12.61 11.53 -9.46
CA TYR A 144 -12.41 12.39 -8.29
C TYR A 144 -12.79 13.84 -8.58
N ASP A 145 -12.47 14.38 -9.76
CA ASP A 145 -12.83 15.73 -10.18
C ASP A 145 -14.36 15.92 -10.29
N ASP A 146 -15.09 14.86 -10.63
CA ASP A 146 -16.54 14.85 -10.69
C ASP A 146 -17.22 14.64 -9.31
N SER A 147 -16.46 14.28 -8.27
CA SER A 147 -16.96 14.06 -6.92
C SER A 147 -16.97 15.37 -6.13
N PRO A 148 -18.15 15.89 -5.70
CA PRO A 148 -18.21 17.10 -4.87
C PRO A 148 -17.50 16.95 -3.52
N GLU A 149 -17.49 15.75 -2.94
CA GLU A 149 -16.87 15.45 -1.65
C GLU A 149 -15.35 15.51 -1.76
N ASP A 150 -14.76 14.86 -2.79
CA ASP A 150 -13.34 14.87 -3.02
C ASP A 150 -12.83 16.26 -3.38
N CYS A 151 -13.55 16.98 -4.24
CA CYS A 151 -13.26 18.38 -4.54
C CYS A 151 -13.31 19.28 -3.29
N ALA A 152 -14.24 19.07 -2.37
CA ALA A 152 -14.34 19.85 -1.13
C ALA A 152 -13.16 19.52 -0.20
N GLN A 153 -12.79 18.23 -0.09
CA GLN A 153 -11.64 17.77 0.69
C GLN A 153 -10.34 18.38 0.16
N GLU A 154 -10.11 18.32 -1.14
CA GLU A 154 -8.92 18.89 -1.76
C GLU A 154 -8.81 20.40 -1.53
N ARG A 155 -9.90 21.15 -1.73
CA ARG A 155 -9.95 22.59 -1.49
C ARG A 155 -9.72 22.93 -0.02
N LEU A 156 -10.24 22.12 0.91
CA LEU A 156 -9.97 22.28 2.34
C LEU A 156 -8.50 22.09 2.65
N CYS A 157 -7.88 21.03 2.14
CA CYS A 157 -6.45 20.77 2.33
C CYS A 157 -5.59 21.91 1.76
N ARG A 158 -5.89 22.40 0.55
CA ARG A 158 -5.19 23.55 -0.05
C ARG A 158 -5.36 24.85 0.75
N ALA A 159 -6.47 25.01 1.46
CA ALA A 159 -6.70 26.17 2.31
C ALA A 159 -5.97 26.08 3.67
N LEU A 160 -5.82 24.87 4.21
CA LEU A 160 -5.20 24.61 5.51
C LEU A 160 -3.68 24.51 5.43
N TYR A 161 -3.13 23.97 4.36
CA TYR A 161 -1.71 23.67 4.22
C TYR A 161 -1.03 24.58 3.19
N ARG A 162 0.19 25.01 3.48
CA ARG A 162 0.98 25.86 2.55
C ARG A 162 1.52 25.09 1.34
N ARG A 163 1.67 23.79 1.51
CA ARG A 163 2.07 22.83 0.47
C ARG A 163 1.20 21.61 0.64
N HIS A 164 0.53 21.27 -0.38
CA HIS A 164 -0.35 20.11 -0.45
C HIS A 164 -0.22 19.52 -1.85
#